data_a9b05c1440ba6b76c0e76efc66dbff94
#
_entry.id   a9b05c1440ba6b76c0e76efc66dbff94
#
_cell.length_a   1.000
_cell.length_b   1.000
_cell.length_c   1.000
_cell.angle_alpha   90.00
_cell.angle_beta   90.00
_cell.angle_gamma   90.00
#
_symmetry.space_group_name_H-M   'P 1'
#
loop_
_entity.id
_entity.type
_entity.pdbx_description
1 polymer ?
#
loop_
_entity_poly.entity_id
_entity_poly.type
_entity_poly.pdbx_seq_one_letter_code
_entity_poly.pdbx_strand_id
1 'polypeptide(L)'
;EELAFAGAHLYAYSYLYDKKVATTGQDVKVTFTIDMKDKGGDDISMNLWMKGEPEREVFTALSPMTEGLSRTPHMPYNIKEQPTLTFVARQHGEAWNRPFVAVYEPSTQKEPSAIQSVSYFDAEEPGLKDFAGICVESKNGRTDHIFSLTDSSQTATYQGMKVKADYAVISNEYAGNRTLFIGNGTQLIASGISIQTSEAANVLLEKKQGKWYILSSAPCKIVIDGKAVQSGITTELTLSAVQQSLIHI
;
A
#
# COMPACT_ATOMS: atom_id res chain seq x y z
N GLU A 1 21.84 23.07 8.54
CA GLU A 1 20.87 23.11 9.64
C GLU A 1 20.81 21.74 10.29
N GLU A 2 21.72 21.53 11.14
CA GLU A 2 21.62 20.50 12.13
C GLU A 2 20.39 20.80 12.92
N LEU A 3 19.46 19.87 13.15
CA LEU A 3 18.96 19.95 14.46
C LEU A 3 17.57 20.34 14.73
N ALA A 4 16.76 20.42 13.74
CA ALA A 4 15.33 20.34 14.02
C ALA A 4 14.95 19.06 14.80
N PHE A 5 15.90 18.11 14.92
CA PHE A 5 15.70 16.84 15.62
C PHE A 5 16.43 16.70 16.95
N ALA A 6 17.29 17.64 17.31
CA ALA A 6 18.07 17.56 18.54
C ALA A 6 17.31 18.05 19.78
N GLY A 7 15.99 18.01 19.78
CA GLY A 7 15.24 18.12 21.01
C GLY A 7 15.50 16.91 21.90
N ALA A 8 15.50 17.08 23.20
CA ALA A 8 15.77 16.03 24.19
C ALA A 8 14.89 14.77 24.04
N HIS A 9 13.78 14.87 23.34
CA HIS A 9 12.84 13.78 23.11
C HIS A 9 13.10 12.98 21.83
N LEU A 10 14.03 13.42 20.96
CA LEU A 10 14.29 12.81 19.66
C LEU A 10 15.75 12.40 19.52
N TYR A 11 16.32 11.92 20.61
CA TYR A 11 17.74 11.56 20.71
C TYR A 11 18.22 10.64 19.59
N ALA A 12 17.38 9.71 19.13
CA ALA A 12 17.70 8.80 18.04
C ALA A 12 18.02 9.53 16.72
N TYR A 13 17.42 10.68 16.46
CA TYR A 13 17.67 11.47 15.26
C TYR A 13 18.93 12.31 15.31
N SER A 14 19.55 12.48 16.47
CA SER A 14 20.81 13.22 16.62
C SER A 14 21.99 12.56 15.90
N TYR A 15 21.85 11.28 15.56
CA TYR A 15 22.86 10.53 14.81
C TYR A 15 22.74 10.69 13.29
N LEU A 16 21.67 11.29 12.80
CA LEU A 16 21.48 11.53 11.37
C LEU A 16 22.30 12.73 10.91
N TYR A 17 23.05 12.56 9.84
CA TYR A 17 23.90 13.60 9.25
C TYR A 17 23.68 13.68 7.73
N ASP A 18 24.28 14.68 7.08
CA ASP A 18 24.09 14.99 5.64
C ASP A 18 22.62 15.05 5.25
N LYS A 19 21.84 15.77 6.05
CA LYS A 19 20.40 15.87 5.89
C LYS A 19 20.02 16.79 4.74
N LYS A 20 19.18 16.31 3.83
CA LYS A 20 18.55 17.07 2.74
C LYS A 20 17.04 17.07 2.93
N VAL A 21 16.48 18.25 3.12
CA VAL A 21 15.07 18.44 3.50
C VAL A 21 14.30 19.07 2.37
N ALA A 22 13.07 18.59 2.15
CA ALA A 22 12.06 19.28 1.36
C ALA A 22 10.74 19.27 2.13
N THR A 23 10.02 20.39 2.08
CA THR A 23 8.61 20.45 2.50
C THR A 23 7.77 20.43 1.26
N THR A 24 6.93 19.41 1.12
CA THR A 24 6.14 19.26 -0.09
C THR A 24 4.79 18.64 0.22
N GLY A 25 3.74 19.20 -0.39
CA GLY A 25 2.43 18.57 -0.42
C GLY A 25 2.24 17.59 -1.60
N GLN A 26 3.29 17.40 -2.40
CA GLN A 26 3.23 16.52 -3.58
C GLN A 26 3.65 15.09 -3.22
N ASP A 27 3.15 14.13 -3.97
CA ASP A 27 3.56 12.74 -3.88
C ASP A 27 5.06 12.58 -4.16
N VAL A 28 5.70 11.67 -3.44
CA VAL A 28 7.13 11.46 -3.51
C VAL A 28 7.41 10.04 -3.97
N LYS A 29 8.36 9.89 -4.89
CA LYS A 29 8.96 8.61 -5.25
C LYS A 29 10.42 8.58 -4.84
N VAL A 30 10.82 7.54 -4.11
CA VAL A 30 12.21 7.28 -3.72
C VAL A 30 12.60 5.89 -4.19
N THR A 31 13.81 5.75 -4.72
CA THR A 31 14.37 4.44 -5.05
C THR A 31 15.66 4.23 -4.27
N PHE A 32 15.72 3.15 -3.51
CA PHE A 32 16.93 2.68 -2.86
C PHE A 32 17.52 1.56 -3.71
N THR A 33 18.81 1.61 -3.98
CA THR A 33 19.49 0.58 -4.76
C THR A 33 20.70 0.07 -4.00
N ILE A 34 20.81 -1.24 -3.89
CA ILE A 34 22.00 -1.95 -3.41
C ILE A 34 22.76 -2.43 -4.63
N ASP A 35 23.95 -1.88 -4.85
CA ASP A 35 24.87 -2.35 -5.90
C ASP A 35 25.46 -3.70 -5.50
N MET A 36 25.17 -4.72 -6.27
CA MET A 36 25.63 -6.10 -6.06
C MET A 36 26.71 -6.53 -7.05
N LYS A 37 27.23 -5.62 -7.89
CA LYS A 37 28.19 -5.95 -8.97
C LYS A 37 29.44 -6.63 -8.46
N ASP A 38 30.00 -6.15 -7.37
CA ASP A 38 31.22 -6.71 -6.77
C ASP A 38 31.00 -8.13 -6.21
N LYS A 39 29.74 -8.57 -6.10
CA LYS A 39 29.36 -9.91 -5.62
C LYS A 39 28.84 -10.81 -6.72
N GLY A 40 28.89 -10.34 -7.99
CA GLY A 40 28.39 -11.10 -9.14
C GLY A 40 26.88 -11.29 -9.16
N GLY A 41 26.14 -10.47 -8.41
CA GLY A 41 24.69 -10.46 -8.35
C GLY A 41 24.06 -9.30 -9.13
N ASP A 42 22.74 -9.37 -9.34
CA ASP A 42 21.95 -8.26 -9.88
C ASP A 42 21.70 -7.21 -8.79
N ASP A 43 21.72 -5.94 -9.18
CA ASP A 43 21.33 -4.86 -8.28
C ASP A 43 19.91 -5.08 -7.77
N ILE A 44 19.71 -4.83 -6.48
CA ILE A 44 18.41 -4.92 -5.82
C ILE A 44 17.92 -3.51 -5.54
N SER A 45 16.73 -3.18 -6.01
CA SER A 45 16.10 -1.90 -5.77
C SER A 45 14.82 -2.06 -4.96
N MET A 46 14.56 -1.07 -4.10
CA MET A 46 13.29 -0.86 -3.43
C MET A 46 12.73 0.48 -3.88
N ASN A 47 11.63 0.46 -4.60
CA ASN A 47 10.87 1.64 -4.95
C ASN A 47 9.86 1.93 -3.84
N LEU A 48 9.80 3.17 -3.42
CA LEU A 48 8.85 3.70 -2.44
C LEU A 48 8.08 4.84 -3.10
N TRP A 49 6.77 4.73 -3.16
CA TRP A 49 5.87 5.85 -3.43
C TRP A 49 5.18 6.24 -2.13
N MET A 50 5.10 7.52 -1.84
CA MET A 50 4.46 8.03 -0.63
C MET A 50 3.53 9.18 -0.96
N LYS A 51 2.32 9.14 -0.41
CA LYS A 51 1.32 10.21 -0.52
C LYS A 51 1.88 11.51 0.03
N GLY A 52 1.79 12.58 -0.76
CA GLY A 52 2.05 13.93 -0.32
C GLY A 52 0.93 14.43 0.60
N GLU A 53 1.28 15.31 1.52
CA GLU A 53 0.32 16.01 2.38
C GLU A 53 0.81 17.43 2.66
N PRO A 54 -0.08 18.41 2.80
CA PRO A 54 0.32 19.75 3.22
C PRO A 54 1.16 19.71 4.50
N GLU A 55 2.22 20.49 4.53
CA GLU A 55 3.14 20.61 5.68
C GLU A 55 3.89 19.30 6.04
N ARG A 56 3.85 18.28 5.19
CA ARG A 56 4.68 17.09 5.37
C ARG A 56 6.11 17.39 4.99
N GLU A 57 7.01 17.15 5.91
CA GLU A 57 8.44 17.20 5.63
C GLU A 57 8.92 15.82 5.20
N VAL A 58 9.69 15.80 4.14
CA VAL A 58 10.45 14.62 3.71
C VAL A 58 11.93 14.97 3.70
N PHE A 59 12.76 14.06 4.14
CA PHE A 59 14.20 14.25 4.07
C PHE A 59 14.93 12.93 3.87
N THR A 60 16.09 13.04 3.26
CA THR A 60 17.10 11.99 3.24
C THR A 60 18.22 12.36 4.19
N ALA A 61 18.80 11.36 4.81
CA ALA A 61 19.95 11.52 5.69
C ALA A 61 20.82 10.27 5.61
N LEU A 62 22.02 10.40 6.14
CA LEU A 62 22.91 9.28 6.42
C LEU A 62 22.80 8.96 7.89
N SER A 63 22.65 7.70 8.24
CA SER A 63 22.76 7.22 9.61
C SER A 63 24.04 6.39 9.79
N PRO A 64 24.60 6.35 11.00
CA PRO A 64 25.65 5.41 11.30
C PRO A 64 25.18 3.99 11.05
N MET A 65 26.12 3.14 10.73
CA MET A 65 25.85 1.71 10.60
C MET A 65 25.34 1.15 11.93
N THR A 66 24.35 0.27 11.88
CA THR A 66 23.87 -0.41 13.07
C THR A 66 24.94 -1.34 13.62
N GLU A 67 25.26 -1.22 14.90
CA GLU A 67 26.26 -2.04 15.58
C GLU A 67 25.97 -3.54 15.46
N GLY A 68 24.68 -3.93 15.40
CA GLY A 68 24.26 -5.31 15.18
C GLY A 68 24.77 -5.88 13.87
N LEU A 69 24.79 -5.11 12.78
CA LEU A 69 25.37 -5.53 11.50
C LEU A 69 26.88 -5.71 11.59
N SER A 70 27.57 -4.88 12.39
CA SER A 70 29.02 -4.99 12.57
C SER A 70 29.46 -6.26 13.30
N ARG A 71 28.59 -6.89 14.05
CA ARG A 71 28.86 -8.12 14.82
C ARG A 71 28.59 -9.39 14.02
N THR A 72 28.03 -9.31 12.82
CA THR A 72 27.76 -10.48 11.98
C THR A 72 29.06 -10.96 11.31
N PRO A 73 29.57 -12.17 11.61
CA PRO A 73 30.90 -12.60 11.19
C PRO A 73 31.12 -12.64 9.68
N HIS A 74 30.03 -12.79 8.92
CA HIS A 74 30.06 -12.97 7.46
C HIS A 74 29.69 -11.69 6.68
N MET A 75 29.47 -10.58 7.36
CA MET A 75 29.17 -9.34 6.67
C MET A 75 30.42 -8.76 6.02
N PRO A 76 30.36 -8.36 4.74
CA PRO A 76 31.47 -7.71 4.06
C PRO A 76 31.93 -6.45 4.80
N TYR A 77 33.21 -6.23 4.85
CA TYR A 77 33.85 -5.11 5.55
C TYR A 77 33.32 -3.74 5.10
N ASN A 78 33.05 -3.60 3.79
CA ASN A 78 32.53 -2.38 3.19
C ASN A 78 31.15 -1.96 3.73
N ILE A 79 30.31 -2.92 4.14
CA ILE A 79 29.01 -2.59 4.76
C ILE A 79 29.22 -1.99 6.16
N LYS A 80 30.31 -2.35 6.84
CA LYS A 80 30.65 -1.81 8.17
C LYS A 80 31.11 -0.35 8.12
N GLU A 81 31.59 0.09 6.96
CA GLU A 81 32.19 1.43 6.77
C GLU A 81 31.25 2.38 6.03
N GLN A 82 30.18 1.87 5.42
CA GLN A 82 29.23 2.69 4.66
C GLN A 82 28.06 3.12 5.54
N PRO A 83 27.68 4.39 5.50
CA PRO A 83 26.51 4.87 6.20
C PRO A 83 25.23 4.29 5.57
N THR A 84 24.20 4.13 6.38
CA THR A 84 22.89 3.72 5.91
C THR A 84 22.11 4.91 5.37
N LEU A 85 21.69 4.84 4.10
CA LEU A 85 20.77 5.81 3.53
C LEU A 85 19.42 5.71 4.25
N THR A 86 18.92 6.83 4.71
CA THR A 86 17.67 6.92 5.47
C THR A 86 16.75 7.92 4.80
N PHE A 87 15.51 7.51 4.55
CA PHE A 87 14.42 8.38 4.15
C PHE A 87 13.44 8.50 5.30
N VAL A 88 13.06 9.73 5.63
CA VAL A 88 12.10 10.02 6.70
C VAL A 88 11.02 10.95 6.16
N ALA A 89 9.77 10.60 6.46
CA ALA A 89 8.64 11.49 6.31
C ALA A 89 8.12 11.87 7.68
N ARG A 90 7.89 13.15 7.90
CA ARG A 90 7.43 13.70 9.17
C ARG A 90 6.22 14.58 8.96
N GLN A 91 5.20 14.39 9.78
CA GLN A 91 4.00 15.21 9.81
C GLN A 91 3.88 15.91 11.16
N HIS A 92 3.67 17.22 11.14
CA HIS A 92 3.34 17.99 12.34
C HIS A 92 1.84 17.96 12.63
N GLY A 93 1.47 18.10 13.92
CA GLY A 93 0.09 18.16 14.36
C GLY A 93 -0.58 16.78 14.44
N GLU A 94 -1.87 16.74 14.16
CA GLU A 94 -2.71 15.54 14.27
C GLU A 94 -2.48 14.59 13.10
N ALA A 95 -1.40 13.81 13.14
CA ALA A 95 -1.01 12.93 12.06
C ALA A 95 -2.01 11.79 11.78
N TRP A 96 -2.81 11.40 12.77
CA TRP A 96 -3.86 10.38 12.61
C TRP A 96 -4.98 10.79 11.65
N ASN A 97 -5.22 12.08 11.44
CA ASN A 97 -6.18 12.59 10.45
C ASN A 97 -5.58 12.64 9.03
N ARG A 98 -4.29 12.39 8.91
CA ARG A 98 -3.52 12.41 7.65
C ARG A 98 -2.58 11.21 7.63
N PRO A 99 -3.08 10.01 7.34
CA PRO A 99 -2.31 8.78 7.44
C PRO A 99 -1.09 8.82 6.51
N PHE A 100 -0.03 8.12 6.92
CA PHE A 100 1.10 7.84 6.05
C PHE A 100 0.71 6.70 5.12
N VAL A 101 0.56 7.00 3.84
CA VAL A 101 0.18 6.05 2.81
C VAL A 101 1.38 5.84 1.90
N ALA A 102 1.82 4.60 1.76
CA ALA A 102 2.98 4.27 0.95
C ALA A 102 2.82 2.92 0.23
N VAL A 103 3.43 2.83 -0.94
CA VAL A 103 3.55 1.59 -1.72
C VAL A 103 5.03 1.27 -1.84
N TYR A 104 5.40 0.02 -1.55
CA TYR A 104 6.75 -0.51 -1.68
C TYR A 104 6.79 -1.57 -2.77
N GLU A 105 7.75 -1.49 -3.67
CA GLU A 105 7.97 -2.48 -4.71
C GLU A 105 9.46 -2.85 -4.77
N PRO A 106 9.82 -4.08 -4.39
CA PRO A 106 11.14 -4.60 -4.66
C PRO A 106 11.30 -4.90 -6.16
N SER A 107 12.49 -4.70 -6.70
CA SER A 107 12.80 -5.01 -8.09
C SER A 107 14.27 -5.38 -8.26
N THR A 108 14.56 -6.14 -9.32
CA THR A 108 15.92 -6.51 -9.74
C THR A 108 16.05 -6.30 -11.25
N GLN A 109 17.22 -6.57 -11.81
CA GLN A 109 17.39 -6.56 -13.28
C GLN A 109 16.59 -7.68 -13.95
N LYS A 110 16.46 -8.85 -13.30
CA LYS A 110 15.70 -10.00 -13.82
C LYS A 110 14.19 -9.84 -13.62
N GLU A 111 13.82 -9.22 -12.53
CA GLU A 111 12.43 -8.91 -12.18
C GLU A 111 12.30 -7.39 -12.04
N PRO A 112 12.20 -6.67 -13.16
CA PRO A 112 12.13 -5.21 -13.15
C PRO A 112 10.79 -4.75 -12.56
N SER A 113 10.79 -3.51 -12.05
CA SER A 113 9.58 -2.84 -11.55
C SER A 113 8.38 -3.08 -12.46
N ALA A 114 7.30 -3.64 -11.93
CA ALA A 114 6.04 -3.88 -12.63
C ALA A 114 5.10 -2.67 -12.55
N ILE A 115 5.27 -1.81 -11.56
CA ILE A 115 4.45 -0.62 -11.37
C ILE A 115 4.84 0.45 -12.40
N GLN A 116 3.82 0.98 -13.08
CA GLN A 116 3.95 2.12 -13.98
C GLN A 116 3.75 3.43 -13.21
N SER A 117 2.67 3.52 -12.43
CA SER A 117 2.34 4.69 -11.62
C SER A 117 1.61 4.32 -10.35
N VAL A 118 1.76 5.16 -9.33
CA VAL A 118 0.97 5.15 -8.12
C VAL A 118 0.40 6.54 -7.94
N SER A 119 -0.88 6.64 -7.70
CA SER A 119 -1.58 7.87 -7.34
C SER A 119 -2.46 7.64 -6.13
N TYR A 120 -2.82 8.71 -5.46
CA TYR A 120 -3.64 8.66 -4.25
C TYR A 120 -4.92 9.46 -4.50
N PHE A 121 -6.00 9.03 -3.89
CA PHE A 121 -7.28 9.70 -4.00
C PHE A 121 -7.94 9.85 -2.64
N ASP A 122 -8.76 10.89 -2.52
CA ASP A 122 -9.61 11.12 -1.36
C ASP A 122 -11.02 10.63 -1.67
N ALA A 123 -11.79 10.28 -0.62
CA ALA A 123 -13.19 9.94 -0.78
C ALA A 123 -14.03 11.19 -1.11
N GLU A 124 -15.11 10.98 -1.85
CA GLU A 124 -16.04 12.05 -2.23
C GLU A 124 -16.87 12.56 -1.03
N GLU A 125 -16.93 11.80 0.06
CA GLU A 125 -17.64 12.18 1.28
C GLU A 125 -16.87 13.28 2.04
N PRO A 126 -17.47 14.47 2.22
CA PRO A 126 -16.83 15.54 2.96
C PRO A 126 -16.58 15.14 4.42
N GLY A 127 -15.33 15.27 4.85
CA GLY A 127 -14.95 15.04 6.24
C GLY A 127 -14.74 13.58 6.63
N LEU A 128 -14.72 12.65 5.68
CA LEU A 128 -14.26 11.30 5.95
C LEU A 128 -12.76 11.36 6.31
N LYS A 129 -12.48 11.15 7.58
CA LYS A 129 -11.12 11.12 8.14
C LYS A 129 -10.61 9.67 8.16
N ASP A 130 -9.32 9.51 8.31
CA ASP A 130 -8.70 8.19 8.43
C ASP A 130 -8.96 7.27 7.21
N PHE A 131 -9.12 7.90 6.05
CA PHE A 131 -9.27 7.22 4.77
C PHE A 131 -7.95 7.24 4.00
N ALA A 132 -7.60 6.09 3.41
CA ALA A 132 -6.51 5.99 2.45
C ALA A 132 -7.01 5.35 1.15
N GLY A 133 -6.93 6.12 0.07
CA GLY A 133 -7.23 5.67 -1.29
C GLY A 133 -5.95 5.60 -2.12
N ILE A 134 -5.69 4.46 -2.75
CA ILE A 134 -4.51 4.22 -3.59
C ILE A 134 -4.96 3.66 -4.94
N CYS A 135 -4.44 4.22 -6.02
CA CYS A 135 -4.54 3.65 -7.35
C CYS A 135 -3.14 3.23 -7.83
N VAL A 136 -2.97 1.96 -8.16
CA VAL A 136 -1.74 1.42 -8.71
C VAL A 136 -1.99 0.99 -10.14
N GLU A 137 -1.23 1.54 -11.08
CA GLU A 137 -1.23 1.12 -12.47
C GLU A 137 0.02 0.30 -12.76
N SER A 138 -0.15 -0.88 -13.29
CA SER A 138 0.93 -1.78 -13.67
C SER A 138 1.21 -1.72 -15.15
N LYS A 139 2.45 -1.95 -15.55
CA LYS A 139 2.90 -1.94 -16.95
C LYS A 139 2.20 -2.98 -17.85
N ASN A 140 1.63 -4.02 -17.25
CA ASN A 140 0.84 -5.02 -17.94
C ASN A 140 -0.64 -4.62 -18.16
N GLY A 141 -1.02 -3.38 -17.80
CA GLY A 141 -2.38 -2.86 -17.95
C GLY A 141 -3.34 -3.21 -16.82
N ARG A 142 -2.85 -3.79 -15.71
CA ARG A 142 -3.64 -3.97 -14.49
C ARG A 142 -3.75 -2.63 -13.76
N THR A 143 -4.95 -2.34 -13.26
CA THR A 143 -5.22 -1.19 -12.38
C THR A 143 -5.86 -1.69 -11.10
N ASP A 144 -5.30 -1.32 -9.97
CA ASP A 144 -5.78 -1.65 -8.64
C ASP A 144 -6.23 -0.37 -7.92
N HIS A 145 -7.49 -0.34 -7.46
CA HIS A 145 -7.98 0.67 -6.54
C HIS A 145 -8.08 0.03 -5.16
N ILE A 146 -7.41 0.62 -4.20
CA ILE A 146 -7.31 0.14 -2.82
C ILE A 146 -7.94 1.16 -1.91
N PHE A 147 -8.88 0.73 -1.08
CA PHE A 147 -9.58 1.54 -0.08
C PHE A 147 -9.22 1.00 1.30
N SER A 148 -8.87 1.89 2.21
CA SER A 148 -8.68 1.56 3.63
C SER A 148 -9.40 2.59 4.48
N LEU A 149 -10.27 2.12 5.37
CA LEU A 149 -11.04 2.93 6.31
C LEU A 149 -10.78 2.41 7.72
N THR A 150 -10.65 3.31 8.67
CA THR A 150 -10.54 2.94 10.09
C THR A 150 -11.89 2.56 10.68
N ASP A 151 -12.99 3.11 10.13
CA ASP A 151 -14.36 2.85 10.56
C ASP A 151 -15.19 2.28 9.40
N SER A 152 -15.37 0.96 9.40
CA SER A 152 -16.17 0.24 8.40
C SER A 152 -17.67 0.54 8.43
N SER A 153 -18.15 1.30 9.42
CA SER A 153 -19.54 1.79 9.44
C SER A 153 -19.76 2.94 8.45
N GLN A 154 -18.69 3.64 8.09
CA GLN A 154 -18.70 4.72 7.11
C GLN A 154 -18.62 4.19 5.68
N THR A 155 -18.96 5.04 4.74
CA THR A 155 -18.87 4.72 3.31
C THR A 155 -17.83 5.62 2.66
N ALA A 156 -16.98 5.07 1.81
CA ALA A 156 -16.10 5.83 0.93
C ALA A 156 -16.55 5.65 -0.52
N THR A 157 -16.69 6.76 -1.23
CA THR A 157 -17.04 6.79 -2.65
C THR A 157 -15.87 7.43 -3.43
N TYR A 158 -15.57 6.87 -4.59
CA TYR A 158 -14.61 7.43 -5.54
C TYR A 158 -14.94 6.96 -6.96
N GLN A 159 -15.17 7.90 -7.88
CA GLN A 159 -15.46 7.63 -9.31
C GLN A 159 -16.53 6.55 -9.52
N GLY A 160 -17.61 6.59 -8.75
CA GLY A 160 -18.69 5.62 -8.82
C GLY A 160 -18.42 4.27 -8.14
N MET A 161 -17.23 4.04 -7.63
CA MET A 161 -16.95 2.95 -6.71
C MET A 161 -17.44 3.33 -5.31
N LYS A 162 -18.04 2.40 -4.59
CA LYS A 162 -18.59 2.62 -3.25
C LYS A 162 -18.20 1.48 -2.33
N VAL A 163 -17.57 1.80 -1.22
CA VAL A 163 -17.04 0.82 -0.26
C VAL A 163 -17.54 1.15 1.14
N LYS A 164 -18.01 0.11 1.84
CA LYS A 164 -18.32 0.13 3.27
C LYS A 164 -17.65 -1.09 3.90
N ALA A 165 -16.38 -0.93 4.27
CA ALA A 165 -15.49 -1.99 4.76
C ALA A 165 -14.26 -1.36 5.40
N ASP A 166 -13.53 -2.11 6.23
CA ASP A 166 -12.21 -1.69 6.70
C ASP A 166 -11.21 -1.63 5.54
N TYR A 167 -11.34 -2.55 4.58
CA TYR A 167 -10.44 -2.66 3.45
C TYR A 167 -11.16 -3.18 2.20
N ALA A 168 -10.82 -2.63 1.05
CA ALA A 168 -11.29 -3.17 -0.22
C ALA A 168 -10.25 -3.03 -1.33
N VAL A 169 -10.25 -3.99 -2.24
CA VAL A 169 -9.44 -3.96 -3.46
C VAL A 169 -10.34 -4.19 -4.67
N ILE A 170 -10.17 -3.35 -5.67
CA ILE A 170 -10.87 -3.47 -6.97
C ILE A 170 -9.79 -3.49 -8.03
N SER A 171 -9.54 -4.69 -8.59
CA SER A 171 -8.55 -4.90 -9.64
C SER A 171 -9.22 -5.13 -10.98
N ASN A 172 -8.76 -4.41 -11.99
CA ASN A 172 -9.13 -4.65 -13.38
C ASN A 172 -7.86 -5.03 -14.15
N GLU A 173 -7.88 -6.18 -14.79
CA GLU A 173 -6.76 -6.71 -15.55
C GLU A 173 -7.04 -6.67 -17.05
N TYR A 174 -5.97 -6.71 -17.83
CA TYR A 174 -6.06 -6.94 -19.26
C TYR A 174 -6.84 -8.24 -19.56
N ALA A 175 -7.55 -8.30 -20.67
CA ALA A 175 -8.43 -9.42 -21.04
C ALA A 175 -9.72 -9.59 -20.21
N GLY A 176 -10.09 -8.57 -19.39
CA GLY A 176 -11.37 -8.55 -18.68
C GLY A 176 -11.44 -9.43 -17.43
N ASN A 177 -10.30 -9.91 -16.94
CA ASN A 177 -10.22 -10.45 -15.59
C ASN A 177 -10.43 -9.34 -14.57
N ARG A 178 -11.08 -9.68 -13.46
CA ARG A 178 -11.41 -8.73 -12.40
C ARG A 178 -11.31 -9.41 -11.04
N THR A 179 -10.87 -8.67 -10.07
CA THR A 179 -10.89 -9.09 -8.66
C THR A 179 -11.52 -7.98 -7.82
N LEU A 180 -12.51 -8.33 -7.02
CA LEU A 180 -13.10 -7.47 -6.03
C LEU A 180 -12.98 -8.15 -4.67
N PHE A 181 -12.37 -7.47 -3.73
CA PHE A 181 -12.20 -7.96 -2.37
C PHE A 181 -12.79 -6.97 -1.37
N ILE A 182 -13.50 -7.50 -0.39
CA ILE A 182 -13.97 -6.80 0.81
C ILE A 182 -13.32 -7.46 2.01
N GLY A 183 -12.67 -6.69 2.85
CA GLY A 183 -12.17 -7.13 4.15
C GLY A 183 -12.95 -6.47 5.28
N ASN A 184 -13.63 -7.28 6.10
CA ASN A 184 -14.43 -6.83 7.23
C ASN A 184 -15.44 -5.72 6.85
N GLY A 185 -16.32 -6.02 5.89
CA GLY A 185 -17.24 -5.01 5.37
C GLY A 185 -18.59 -5.55 4.95
N THR A 186 -19.49 -4.63 4.60
CA THR A 186 -20.88 -4.95 4.26
C THR A 186 -21.24 -4.59 2.83
N GLN A 187 -20.43 -3.76 2.14
CA GLN A 187 -20.77 -3.33 0.79
C GLN A 187 -19.53 -3.02 -0.06
N LEU A 188 -19.59 -3.44 -1.32
CA LEU A 188 -18.74 -2.95 -2.39
C LEU A 188 -19.55 -2.83 -3.67
N ILE A 189 -19.50 -1.67 -4.32
CA ILE A 189 -20.09 -1.42 -5.63
C ILE A 189 -18.99 -0.91 -6.55
N ALA A 190 -18.80 -1.52 -7.69
CA ALA A 190 -17.85 -1.09 -8.71
C ALA A 190 -18.21 -1.64 -10.09
N SER A 191 -18.17 -0.82 -11.12
CA SER A 191 -18.21 -1.24 -12.53
C SER A 191 -19.33 -2.24 -12.85
N GLY A 192 -20.56 -1.97 -12.41
CA GLY A 192 -21.74 -2.83 -12.65
C GLY A 192 -21.85 -4.04 -11.70
N ILE A 193 -20.95 -4.15 -10.73
CA ILE A 193 -20.96 -5.22 -9.72
C ILE A 193 -21.34 -4.63 -8.37
N SER A 194 -22.21 -5.32 -7.64
CA SER A 194 -22.58 -5.01 -6.26
C SER A 194 -22.44 -6.26 -5.39
N ILE A 195 -21.74 -6.13 -4.30
CA ILE A 195 -21.59 -7.15 -3.26
C ILE A 195 -22.18 -6.56 -1.98
N GLN A 196 -23.06 -7.29 -1.32
CA GLN A 196 -23.68 -6.88 -0.05
C GLN A 196 -23.77 -8.08 0.91
N THR A 197 -23.48 -7.84 2.17
CA THR A 197 -23.62 -8.78 3.27
C THR A 197 -24.49 -8.17 4.38
N SER A 198 -25.15 -8.99 5.19
CA SER A 198 -25.96 -8.54 6.33
C SER A 198 -25.12 -8.17 7.54
N GLU A 199 -23.92 -8.66 7.60
CA GLU A 199 -22.92 -8.43 8.66
C GLU A 199 -21.54 -8.25 8.04
N ALA A 200 -20.59 -7.73 8.82
CA ALA A 200 -19.23 -7.57 8.34
C ALA A 200 -18.61 -8.91 7.95
N ALA A 201 -18.12 -9.00 6.74
CA ALA A 201 -17.61 -10.23 6.15
C ALA A 201 -16.39 -9.97 5.27
N ASN A 202 -15.65 -11.04 5.00
CA ASN A 202 -14.61 -11.08 3.98
C ASN A 202 -15.20 -11.73 2.72
N VAL A 203 -15.15 -11.01 1.60
CA VAL A 203 -15.68 -11.52 0.32
C VAL A 203 -14.66 -11.30 -0.76
N LEU A 204 -14.33 -12.36 -1.49
CA LEU A 204 -13.52 -12.32 -2.70
C LEU A 204 -14.40 -12.74 -3.88
N LEU A 205 -14.50 -11.88 -4.87
CA LEU A 205 -15.17 -12.16 -6.16
C LEU A 205 -14.13 -11.98 -7.27
N GLU A 206 -13.85 -13.07 -7.98
CA GLU A 206 -12.87 -13.07 -9.07
C GLU A 206 -13.53 -13.51 -10.39
N LYS A 207 -13.16 -12.82 -11.47
CA LYS A 207 -13.45 -13.26 -12.83
C LYS A 207 -12.17 -13.74 -13.49
N LYS A 208 -12.09 -15.03 -13.78
CA LYS A 208 -10.97 -15.68 -14.48
C LYS A 208 -11.48 -16.46 -15.69
N GLN A 209 -10.89 -16.20 -16.86
CA GLN A 209 -11.27 -16.90 -18.10
C GLN A 209 -12.80 -16.88 -18.37
N GLY A 210 -13.43 -15.72 -18.11
CA GLY A 210 -14.88 -15.54 -18.31
C GLY A 210 -15.78 -16.11 -17.23
N LYS A 211 -15.26 -16.85 -16.26
CA LYS A 211 -16.02 -17.46 -15.16
C LYS A 211 -15.83 -16.67 -13.87
N TRP A 212 -16.91 -16.60 -13.07
CA TRP A 212 -16.87 -15.97 -11.75
C TRP A 212 -16.67 -17.01 -10.65
N TYR A 213 -15.80 -16.66 -9.71
CA TYR A 213 -15.47 -17.42 -8.50
C TYR A 213 -15.77 -16.56 -7.29
N ILE A 214 -16.40 -17.13 -6.28
CA ILE A 214 -16.80 -16.44 -5.05
C ILE A 214 -16.29 -17.21 -3.86
N LEU A 215 -15.61 -16.49 -2.96
CA LEU A 215 -15.29 -16.96 -1.62
C LEU A 215 -15.84 -15.93 -0.63
N SER A 216 -16.57 -16.37 0.38
CA SER A 216 -17.16 -15.46 1.37
C SER A 216 -17.19 -16.10 2.74
N SER A 217 -16.90 -15.32 3.80
CA SER A 217 -17.00 -15.75 5.19
C SER A 217 -18.43 -15.70 5.74
N ALA A 218 -19.37 -15.08 5.02
CA ALA A 218 -20.77 -15.01 5.40
C ALA A 218 -21.66 -15.00 4.15
N PRO A 219 -22.98 -15.26 4.27
CA PRO A 219 -23.91 -15.15 3.15
C PRO A 219 -23.85 -13.75 2.52
N CYS A 220 -23.70 -13.69 1.20
CA CYS A 220 -23.64 -12.44 0.47
C CYS A 220 -24.59 -12.41 -0.72
N LYS A 221 -25.10 -11.23 -1.04
CA LYS A 221 -25.88 -10.96 -2.24
C LYS A 221 -24.96 -10.31 -3.26
N ILE A 222 -24.87 -10.93 -4.44
CA ILE A 222 -24.05 -10.41 -5.55
C ILE A 222 -24.96 -10.11 -6.73
N VAL A 223 -24.78 -8.94 -7.32
CA VAL A 223 -25.43 -8.52 -8.55
C VAL A 223 -24.33 -8.18 -9.55
N ILE A 224 -24.39 -8.73 -10.75
CA ILE A 224 -23.45 -8.46 -11.85
C ILE A 224 -24.27 -8.01 -13.04
N ASP A 225 -24.01 -6.81 -13.55
CA ASP A 225 -24.70 -6.20 -14.68
C ASP A 225 -26.25 -6.26 -14.54
N GLY A 226 -26.73 -5.95 -13.33
CA GLY A 226 -28.16 -5.93 -12.98
C GLY A 226 -28.78 -7.32 -12.75
N LYS A 227 -28.04 -8.40 -12.89
CA LYS A 227 -28.52 -9.77 -12.65
C LYS A 227 -28.02 -10.29 -11.32
N ALA A 228 -28.95 -10.73 -10.45
CA ALA A 228 -28.58 -11.39 -9.21
C ALA A 228 -27.89 -12.73 -9.50
N VAL A 229 -26.75 -12.92 -8.88
CA VAL A 229 -26.05 -14.21 -8.89
C VAL A 229 -26.44 -14.93 -7.60
N GLN A 230 -26.96 -16.15 -7.70
CA GLN A 230 -27.17 -16.96 -6.51
C GLN A 230 -25.83 -17.31 -5.89
N SER A 231 -25.50 -16.63 -4.82
CA SER A 231 -24.34 -16.96 -4.01
C SER A 231 -24.72 -18.14 -3.11
N GLY A 232 -24.36 -19.33 -3.56
CA GLY A 232 -24.35 -20.50 -2.71
C GLY A 232 -22.93 -20.68 -2.20
N ILE A 233 -22.74 -20.41 -0.90
CA ILE A 233 -21.77 -21.12 -0.07
C ILE A 233 -20.36 -20.58 0.11
N THR A 234 -20.19 -20.35 1.31
CA THR A 234 -19.08 -20.37 2.25
C THR A 234 -18.15 -21.56 2.10
N THR A 235 -17.00 -21.31 1.54
CA THR A 235 -15.78 -21.98 1.96
C THR A 235 -15.06 -21.03 2.91
N GLU A 236 -14.68 -21.47 4.09
CA GLU A 236 -13.92 -20.68 5.03
C GLU A 236 -12.67 -20.13 4.35
N LEU A 237 -12.69 -18.81 4.12
CA LEU A 237 -11.47 -18.06 3.84
C LEU A 237 -10.70 -18.04 5.16
N THR A 238 -9.71 -18.88 5.28
CA THR A 238 -8.69 -18.66 6.31
C THR A 238 -7.99 -17.35 5.96
N LEU A 239 -8.16 -16.34 6.81
CA LEU A 239 -7.55 -15.01 6.70
C LEU A 239 -6.03 -15.05 6.38
N SER A 240 -5.34 -16.13 6.77
CA SER A 240 -3.94 -16.36 6.46
C SER A 240 -3.61 -16.45 4.97
N ALA A 241 -4.49 -16.99 4.14
CA ALA A 241 -4.25 -17.09 2.69
C ALA A 241 -4.47 -15.74 1.98
N VAL A 242 -5.42 -14.94 2.46
CA VAL A 242 -5.71 -13.62 1.90
C VAL A 242 -4.68 -12.59 2.37
N GLN A 243 -4.26 -12.62 3.64
CA GLN A 243 -3.20 -11.75 4.14
C GLN A 243 -1.86 -12.00 3.47
N GLN A 244 -1.51 -13.24 3.17
CA GLN A 244 -0.26 -13.55 2.47
C GLN A 244 -0.26 -13.06 1.02
N SER A 245 -1.40 -13.05 0.32
CA SER A 245 -1.48 -12.54 -1.05
C SER A 245 -1.56 -11.02 -1.14
N LEU A 246 -1.97 -10.32 -0.09
CA LEU A 246 -2.06 -8.86 -0.03
C LEU A 246 -0.77 -8.18 0.45
N ILE A 247 0.11 -8.91 1.13
CA ILE A 247 1.41 -8.40 1.61
C ILE A 247 2.48 -8.42 0.50
N HIS A 248 2.20 -9.05 -0.63
CA HIS A 248 3.11 -9.15 -1.78
C HIS A 248 2.71 -8.25 -2.98
N ILE A 249 2.04 -7.13 -2.71
CA ILE A 249 1.81 -6.09 -3.74
C ILE A 249 2.92 -5.06 -3.66
#